data_17ad49deb5017c2f1dcb651e60328884
#
_entry.id   17ad49deb5017c2f1dcb651e60328884
#
_cell.length_a   1.000
_cell.length_b   1.000
_cell.length_c   1.000
_cell.angle_alpha   90.00
_cell.angle_beta   90.00
_cell.angle_gamma   90.00
#
_symmetry.space_group_name_H-M   'P 1'
#
loop_
_entity.id
_entity.type
_entity.pdbx_description
1 polymer ?
#
loop_
_entity_poly.entity_id
_entity_poly.type
_entity_poly.pdbx_seq_one_letter_code
_entity_poly.pdbx_strand_id
1 'polypeptide(L)'
;EKVDKAFAELNAYWDALLNIYKVRTGNDKLDRMVNIWNQYQCMVTFNFSRSASFFESGVGRGMGFRDSNQDLVGFVHQIPPRARQRIIDIASTQFPDGGCYHQYQPLTKRGNNDIGGGFNDDPCWLIFGTVAYIKETGDFSILDEMVPFDNQTGSEVTLFEHLKISMDHV
;
A
#
# COMPACT_ATOMS: atom_id res chain seq x y z
N GLU A 1 4.30 34.46 -9.70
CA GLU A 1 5.07 33.59 -10.61
C GLU A 1 5.41 32.24 -9.95
N LYS A 2 6.09 32.20 -8.77
CA LYS A 2 6.37 30.92 -8.07
C LYS A 2 5.11 30.22 -7.55
N VAL A 3 4.16 30.98 -7.04
CA VAL A 3 2.89 30.45 -6.52
C VAL A 3 2.05 29.88 -7.67
N ASP A 4 1.92 30.61 -8.77
CA ASP A 4 1.17 30.15 -9.93
C ASP A 4 1.75 28.88 -10.52
N LYS A 5 3.09 28.78 -10.56
CA LYS A 5 3.79 27.56 -10.97
C LYS A 5 3.45 26.36 -10.05
N ALA A 6 3.51 26.58 -8.73
CA ALA A 6 3.17 25.54 -7.75
C ALA A 6 1.72 25.05 -7.89
N PHE A 7 0.77 25.95 -8.12
CA PHE A 7 -0.61 25.57 -8.40
C PHE A 7 -0.75 24.79 -9.71
N ALA A 8 -0.05 25.20 -10.75
CA ALA A 8 -0.07 24.49 -12.04
C ALA A 8 0.49 23.07 -11.90
N GLU A 9 1.61 22.90 -11.18
CA GLU A 9 2.20 21.59 -10.91
C GLU A 9 1.29 20.67 -10.08
N LEU A 10 0.63 21.24 -9.05
CA LEU A 10 -0.33 20.52 -8.23
C LEU A 10 -1.55 20.07 -9.04
N ASN A 11 -2.10 20.96 -9.87
CA ASN A 11 -3.23 20.63 -10.74
C ASN A 11 -2.85 19.55 -11.74
N ALA A 12 -1.67 19.65 -12.37
CA ALA A 12 -1.18 18.64 -13.31
C ALA A 12 -1.03 17.25 -12.65
N TYR A 13 -0.54 17.21 -11.42
CA TYR A 13 -0.44 15.96 -10.65
C TYR A 13 -1.82 15.32 -10.42
N TRP A 14 -2.79 16.10 -9.94
CA TRP A 14 -4.13 15.58 -9.68
C TRP A 14 -4.88 15.22 -10.97
N ASP A 15 -4.73 16.02 -12.02
CA ASP A 15 -5.33 15.71 -13.32
C ASP A 15 -4.77 14.40 -13.90
N ALA A 16 -3.47 14.18 -13.82
CA ALA A 16 -2.85 12.93 -14.26
C ALA A 16 -3.40 11.73 -13.51
N LEU A 17 -3.52 11.82 -12.19
CA LEU A 17 -4.05 10.75 -11.35
C LEU A 17 -5.54 10.50 -11.62
N LEU A 18 -6.37 11.54 -11.59
CA LEU A 18 -7.83 11.44 -11.69
C LEU A 18 -8.31 11.10 -13.11
N ASN A 19 -7.47 11.26 -14.13
CA ASN A 19 -7.80 10.91 -15.52
C ASN A 19 -7.63 9.43 -15.86
N ILE A 20 -7.01 8.63 -14.98
CA ILE A 20 -6.80 7.20 -15.21
C ILE A 20 -8.13 6.43 -15.23
N TYR A 21 -9.05 6.80 -14.33
CA TYR A 21 -10.36 6.18 -14.24
C TYR A 21 -11.45 7.25 -14.23
N LYS A 22 -12.32 7.23 -15.25
CA LYS A 22 -13.44 8.18 -15.37
C LYS A 22 -14.72 7.50 -15.82
N VAL A 23 -15.81 7.91 -15.21
CA VAL A 23 -17.17 7.52 -15.61
C VAL A 23 -17.96 8.72 -16.10
N ARG A 24 -18.94 8.48 -16.96
CA ARG A 24 -19.96 9.43 -17.41
C ARG A 24 -21.31 8.77 -17.33
N THR A 25 -22.03 9.05 -16.26
CA THR A 25 -23.31 8.40 -15.95
C THR A 25 -24.52 9.22 -16.39
N GLY A 26 -24.30 10.50 -16.77
CA GLY A 26 -25.37 11.47 -16.99
C GLY A 26 -25.90 12.12 -15.70
N ASN A 27 -25.32 11.78 -14.56
CA ASN A 27 -25.63 12.41 -13.26
C ASN A 27 -24.35 13.08 -12.72
N ASP A 28 -24.31 14.41 -12.78
CA ASP A 28 -23.13 15.20 -12.40
C ASP A 28 -22.67 14.97 -10.96
N LYS A 29 -23.58 14.67 -10.04
CA LYS A 29 -23.23 14.42 -8.63
C LYS A 29 -22.52 13.07 -8.48
N LEU A 30 -23.02 12.04 -9.18
CA LEU A 30 -22.40 10.74 -9.19
C LEU A 30 -21.05 10.78 -9.90
N ASP A 31 -20.98 11.44 -11.06
CA ASP A 31 -19.74 11.61 -11.81
C ASP A 31 -18.67 12.31 -10.95
N ARG A 32 -19.03 13.38 -10.25
CA ARG A 32 -18.10 14.08 -9.34
C ARG A 32 -17.65 13.20 -8.19
N MET A 33 -18.56 12.42 -7.59
CA MET A 33 -18.22 11.53 -6.49
C MET A 33 -17.21 10.47 -6.95
N VAL A 34 -17.47 9.81 -8.07
CA VAL A 34 -16.62 8.73 -8.57
C VAL A 34 -15.30 9.27 -9.15
N ASN A 35 -15.36 10.32 -9.98
CA ASN A 35 -14.18 10.80 -10.70
C ASN A 35 -13.22 11.65 -9.86
N ILE A 36 -13.65 12.15 -8.71
CA ILE A 36 -12.83 13.04 -7.88
C ILE A 36 -12.75 12.54 -6.44
N TRP A 37 -13.88 12.51 -5.72
CA TRP A 37 -13.85 12.33 -4.27
C TRP A 37 -13.44 10.92 -3.84
N ASN A 38 -13.95 9.89 -4.48
CA ASN A 38 -13.57 8.51 -4.15
C ASN A 38 -12.08 8.28 -4.42
N GLN A 39 -11.57 8.75 -5.57
CA GLN A 39 -10.17 8.60 -5.93
C GLN A 39 -9.24 9.41 -5.01
N TYR A 40 -9.64 10.65 -4.68
CA TYR A 40 -8.93 11.45 -3.69
C TYR A 40 -8.88 10.74 -2.33
N GLN A 41 -10.01 10.24 -1.85
CA GLN A 41 -10.07 9.51 -0.58
C GLN A 41 -9.18 8.26 -0.59
N CYS A 42 -9.21 7.47 -1.67
CA CYS A 42 -8.35 6.30 -1.82
C CYS A 42 -6.86 6.68 -1.78
N MET A 43 -6.46 7.76 -2.45
CA MET A 43 -5.09 8.26 -2.40
C MET A 43 -4.67 8.69 -0.99
N VAL A 44 -5.52 9.41 -0.28
CA VAL A 44 -5.27 9.84 1.10
C VAL A 44 -5.13 8.60 1.99
N THR A 45 -6.05 7.66 1.90
CA THR A 45 -6.03 6.42 2.68
C THR A 45 -4.78 5.60 2.38
N PHE A 46 -4.43 5.42 1.12
CA PHE A 46 -3.20 4.73 0.73
C PHE A 46 -1.94 5.39 1.31
N ASN A 47 -1.87 6.72 1.34
CA ASN A 47 -0.71 7.44 1.87
C ASN A 47 -0.60 7.34 3.39
N PHE A 48 -1.72 7.41 4.09
CA PHE A 48 -1.76 7.51 5.56
C PHE A 48 -2.09 6.19 6.26
N SER A 49 -2.63 5.20 5.54
CA SER A 49 -3.05 3.91 6.10
C SER A 49 -3.83 4.07 7.40
N ARG A 50 -4.80 5.00 7.39
CA ARG A 50 -5.68 5.34 8.52
C ARG A 50 -4.97 5.98 9.72
N SER A 51 -3.70 6.34 9.59
CA SER A 51 -3.01 7.22 10.54
C SER A 51 -3.46 8.66 10.30
N ALA A 52 -4.70 8.98 10.69
CA ALA A 52 -5.37 10.21 10.24
C ALA A 52 -4.77 11.48 10.87
N SER A 53 -4.25 11.38 12.08
CA SER A 53 -3.64 12.54 12.74
C SER A 53 -2.78 12.16 13.94
N PHE A 54 -1.91 13.08 14.29
CA PHE A 54 -1.13 13.04 15.54
C PHE A 54 -2.04 12.89 16.78
N PHE A 55 -3.17 13.55 16.80
CA PHE A 55 -4.10 13.51 17.94
C PHE A 55 -4.82 12.18 18.07
N GLU A 56 -5.14 11.53 16.96
CA GLU A 56 -5.82 10.25 16.95
C GLU A 56 -4.87 9.08 17.23
N SER A 57 -3.72 9.09 16.59
CA SER A 57 -2.84 7.93 16.53
C SER A 57 -1.55 8.09 17.32
N GLY A 58 -1.18 9.30 17.72
CA GLY A 58 0.10 9.59 18.37
C GLY A 58 1.29 9.54 17.40
N VAL A 59 2.46 9.90 17.93
CA VAL A 59 3.71 10.00 17.13
C VAL A 59 4.26 8.64 16.74
N GLY A 60 4.03 7.62 17.55
CA GLY A 60 4.64 6.30 17.40
C GLY A 60 3.87 5.34 16.51
N ARG A 61 2.64 5.67 16.11
CA ARG A 61 1.81 4.77 15.33
C ARG A 61 2.31 4.66 13.88
N GLY A 62 2.54 3.43 13.45
CA GLY A 62 2.90 3.09 12.09
C GLY A 62 1.68 2.85 11.18
N MET A 63 1.96 2.44 9.96
CA MET A 63 0.98 1.95 9.01
C MET A 63 0.71 0.47 9.27
N GLY A 64 -0.57 0.08 9.39
CA GLY A 64 -0.95 -1.31 9.60
C GLY A 64 -0.56 -2.20 8.42
N PHE A 65 -0.10 -3.41 8.71
CA PHE A 65 0.25 -4.40 7.69
C PHE A 65 -0.98 -4.77 6.84
N ARG A 66 -2.05 -5.19 7.48
CA ARG A 66 -3.34 -5.47 6.84
C ARG A 66 -3.92 -4.23 6.17
N ASP A 67 -3.97 -3.11 6.89
CA ASP A 67 -4.54 -1.85 6.38
C ASP A 67 -3.87 -1.39 5.10
N SER A 68 -2.54 -1.46 5.04
CA SER A 68 -1.77 -1.07 3.85
C SER A 68 -2.08 -1.95 2.63
N ASN A 69 -2.30 -3.25 2.83
CA ASN A 69 -2.72 -4.15 1.77
C ASN A 69 -4.16 -3.88 1.31
N GLN A 70 -5.10 -3.62 2.24
CA GLN A 70 -6.48 -3.26 1.90
C GLN A 70 -6.54 -1.98 1.08
N ASP A 71 -5.79 -0.96 1.51
CA ASP A 71 -5.75 0.34 0.83
C ASP A 71 -5.12 0.22 -0.57
N LEU A 72 -4.11 -0.65 -0.71
CA LEU A 72 -3.51 -0.99 -1.99
C LEU A 72 -4.53 -1.63 -2.94
N VAL A 73 -5.27 -2.64 -2.48
CA VAL A 73 -6.28 -3.34 -3.29
C VAL A 73 -7.33 -2.38 -3.83
N GLY A 74 -7.76 -1.42 -3.01
CA GLY A 74 -8.75 -0.41 -3.41
C GLY A 74 -8.24 0.61 -4.44
N PHE A 75 -6.92 0.70 -4.66
CA PHE A 75 -6.35 1.80 -5.43
C PHE A 75 -5.26 1.39 -6.43
N VAL A 76 -4.95 0.10 -6.55
CA VAL A 76 -3.86 -0.44 -7.38
C VAL A 76 -3.94 0.01 -8.84
N HIS A 77 -5.13 0.07 -9.42
CA HIS A 77 -5.36 0.48 -10.82
C HIS A 77 -4.92 1.91 -11.13
N GLN A 78 -4.85 2.78 -10.13
CA GLN A 78 -4.44 4.17 -10.30
C GLN A 78 -2.95 4.41 -10.09
N ILE A 79 -2.29 3.56 -9.30
CA ILE A 79 -0.92 3.77 -8.85
C ILE A 79 -0.04 2.53 -8.94
N PRO A 80 -0.06 1.75 -10.04
CA PRO A 80 0.63 0.46 -10.11
C PRO A 80 2.09 0.48 -9.63
N PRO A 81 2.94 1.45 -10.03
CA PRO A 81 4.34 1.48 -9.55
C PRO A 81 4.45 1.68 -8.02
N ARG A 82 3.59 2.50 -7.45
CA ARG A 82 3.57 2.73 -5.99
C ARG A 82 2.98 1.54 -5.24
N ALA A 83 2.00 0.86 -5.83
CA ALA A 83 1.44 -0.37 -5.29
C ALA A 83 2.52 -1.47 -5.23
N ARG A 84 3.29 -1.63 -6.31
CA ARG A 84 4.44 -2.55 -6.36
C ARG A 84 5.44 -2.27 -5.24
N GLN A 85 5.86 -1.02 -5.10
CA GLN A 85 6.78 -0.63 -4.04
C GLN A 85 6.21 -0.89 -2.64
N ARG A 86 4.93 -0.63 -2.44
CA ARG A 86 4.26 -0.89 -1.15
C ARG A 86 4.25 -2.37 -0.80
N ILE A 87 4.05 -3.27 -1.76
CA ILE A 87 4.12 -4.72 -1.54
C ILE A 87 5.52 -5.11 -1.06
N ILE A 88 6.56 -4.61 -1.72
CA ILE A 88 7.95 -4.87 -1.33
C ILE A 88 8.26 -4.32 0.08
N ASP A 89 7.84 -3.08 0.37
CA ASP A 89 8.02 -2.47 1.69
C ASP A 89 7.36 -3.30 2.81
N ILE A 90 6.15 -3.79 2.57
CA ILE A 90 5.40 -4.62 3.53
C ILE A 90 6.07 -5.99 3.70
N ALA A 91 6.39 -6.66 2.59
CA ALA A 91 7.05 -7.98 2.61
C ALA A 91 8.39 -7.92 3.37
N SER A 92 9.12 -6.82 3.24
CA SER A 92 10.40 -6.63 3.94
C SER A 92 10.26 -6.61 5.47
N THR A 93 9.05 -6.48 6.00
CA THR A 93 8.79 -6.49 7.44
C THR A 93 8.32 -7.86 7.96
N GLN A 94 8.15 -8.84 7.07
CA GLN A 94 7.76 -10.20 7.44
C GLN A 94 8.90 -10.93 8.16
N PHE A 95 8.57 -11.82 9.08
CA PHE A 95 9.54 -12.70 9.76
C PHE A 95 9.85 -13.96 8.95
N PRO A 96 11.01 -14.60 9.20
CA PRO A 96 11.36 -15.85 8.51
C PRO A 96 10.39 -17.02 8.74
N ASP A 97 9.61 -16.99 9.82
CA ASP A 97 8.56 -17.98 10.12
C ASP A 97 7.22 -17.68 9.45
N GLY A 98 7.14 -16.61 8.68
CA GLY A 98 5.92 -16.17 7.98
C GLY A 98 5.05 -15.20 8.76
N GLY A 99 5.28 -15.02 10.05
CA GLY A 99 4.60 -14.00 10.85
C GLY A 99 4.99 -12.58 10.42
N CYS A 100 4.27 -11.60 10.91
CA CYS A 100 4.50 -10.21 10.55
C CYS A 100 4.37 -9.28 11.75
N TYR A 101 5.00 -8.12 11.65
CA TYR A 101 4.59 -6.99 12.48
C TYR A 101 3.18 -6.56 12.10
N HIS A 102 2.36 -6.22 13.11
CA HIS A 102 1.03 -5.65 12.85
C HIS A 102 1.10 -4.27 12.18
N GLN A 103 2.22 -3.58 12.34
CA GLN A 103 2.46 -2.27 11.72
C GLN A 103 3.95 -2.04 11.42
N TYR A 104 4.21 -1.09 10.51
CA TYR A 104 5.55 -0.61 10.18
C TYR A 104 5.59 0.92 10.09
N GLN A 105 6.77 1.49 10.27
CA GLN A 105 6.96 2.93 10.19
C GLN A 105 7.13 3.39 8.73
N PRO A 106 6.34 4.32 8.24
CA PRO A 106 6.33 4.70 6.82
C PRO A 106 7.63 5.37 6.34
N LEU A 107 8.35 6.05 7.23
CA LEU A 107 9.59 6.74 6.88
C LEU A 107 10.79 5.80 6.86
N THR A 108 10.90 4.90 7.84
CA THR A 108 12.02 3.96 7.96
C THR A 108 11.78 2.64 7.25
N LYS A 109 10.53 2.34 6.91
CA LYS A 109 10.08 1.06 6.33
C LYS A 109 10.34 -0.15 7.26
N ARG A 110 10.47 0.08 8.54
CA ARG A 110 10.75 -0.96 9.54
C ARG A 110 9.52 -1.32 10.32
N GLY A 111 9.40 -2.59 10.65
CA GLY A 111 8.35 -3.11 11.53
C GLY A 111 8.41 -2.50 12.93
N ASN A 112 7.28 -2.55 13.64
CA ASN A 112 7.10 -1.95 14.95
C ASN A 112 6.16 -2.81 15.80
N ASN A 113 6.62 -3.21 16.98
CA ASN A 113 5.89 -4.04 17.94
C ASN A 113 5.09 -3.23 18.99
N ASP A 114 5.07 -1.91 18.91
CA ASP A 114 4.48 -1.05 19.94
C ASP A 114 2.98 -1.29 20.17
N ILE A 115 2.27 -1.85 19.17
CA ILE A 115 0.82 -2.13 19.24
C ILE A 115 0.53 -3.63 19.26
N GLY A 116 1.55 -4.45 19.47
CA GLY A 116 1.43 -5.91 19.47
C GLY A 116 1.72 -6.53 18.09
N GLY A 117 1.64 -7.84 18.01
CA GLY A 117 1.91 -8.65 16.84
C GLY A 117 1.22 -10.01 16.94
N GLY A 118 1.48 -10.90 15.99
CA GLY A 118 0.95 -12.27 16.01
C GLY A 118 -0.52 -12.37 15.60
N PHE A 119 -0.99 -11.46 14.75
CA PHE A 119 -2.32 -11.57 14.14
C PHE A 119 -2.25 -12.57 12.98
N ASN A 120 -2.99 -13.65 13.08
CA ASN A 120 -2.94 -14.76 12.12
C ASN A 120 -3.33 -14.37 10.70
N ASP A 121 -4.15 -13.34 10.52
CA ASP A 121 -4.61 -12.90 9.20
C ASP A 121 -3.62 -11.96 8.48
N ASP A 122 -2.70 -11.31 9.20
CA ASP A 122 -1.77 -10.35 8.60
C ASP A 122 -0.96 -10.94 7.44
N PRO A 123 -0.33 -12.15 7.54
CA PRO A 123 0.40 -12.73 6.42
C PRO A 123 -0.47 -12.99 5.17
N CYS A 124 -1.74 -13.34 5.33
CA CYS A 124 -2.66 -13.58 4.23
C CYS A 124 -2.92 -12.32 3.39
N TRP A 125 -2.86 -11.14 4.01
CA TRP A 125 -3.07 -9.88 3.31
C TRP A 125 -1.94 -9.56 2.33
N LEU A 126 -0.71 -9.99 2.58
CA LEU A 126 0.39 -9.86 1.62
C LEU A 126 0.09 -10.64 0.33
N ILE A 127 -0.43 -11.86 0.47
CA ILE A 127 -0.86 -12.69 -0.68
C ILE A 127 -1.98 -11.97 -1.44
N PHE A 128 -2.99 -11.50 -0.72
CA PHE A 128 -4.14 -10.83 -1.33
C PHE A 128 -3.75 -9.55 -2.08
N GLY A 129 -2.91 -8.70 -1.48
CA GLY A 129 -2.40 -7.49 -2.10
C GLY A 129 -1.57 -7.78 -3.36
N THR A 130 -0.67 -8.77 -3.30
CA THR A 130 0.15 -9.19 -4.44
C THR A 130 -0.70 -9.75 -5.58
N VAL A 131 -1.69 -10.59 -5.28
CA VAL A 131 -2.62 -11.14 -6.28
C VAL A 131 -3.44 -10.02 -6.93
N ALA A 132 -3.93 -9.05 -6.15
CA ALA A 132 -4.65 -7.91 -6.70
C ALA A 132 -3.78 -7.09 -7.67
N TYR A 133 -2.52 -6.85 -7.29
CA TYR A 133 -1.56 -6.17 -8.15
C TYR A 133 -1.32 -6.92 -9.47
N ILE A 134 -1.06 -8.23 -9.40
CA ILE A 134 -0.83 -9.05 -10.61
C ILE A 134 -2.06 -9.10 -11.50
N LYS A 135 -3.26 -9.24 -10.93
CA LYS A 135 -4.52 -9.23 -11.69
C LYS A 135 -4.75 -7.93 -12.43
N GLU A 136 -4.38 -6.81 -11.83
CA GLU A 136 -4.56 -5.49 -12.45
C GLU A 136 -3.50 -5.18 -13.51
N THR A 137 -2.25 -5.57 -13.26
CA THR A 137 -1.11 -5.13 -14.06
C THR A 137 -0.60 -6.18 -15.05
N GLY A 138 -0.82 -7.46 -14.79
CA GLY A 138 -0.17 -8.57 -15.49
C GLY A 138 1.33 -8.72 -15.17
N ASP A 139 1.86 -7.94 -14.23
CA ASP A 139 3.28 -7.96 -13.87
C ASP A 139 3.60 -9.11 -12.90
N PHE A 140 3.97 -10.26 -13.46
CA PHE A 140 4.45 -11.40 -12.70
C PHE A 140 5.89 -11.25 -12.21
N SER A 141 6.66 -10.29 -12.76
CA SER A 141 8.07 -10.11 -12.38
C SER A 141 8.22 -9.69 -10.91
N ILE A 142 7.17 -9.17 -10.29
CA ILE A 142 7.17 -8.87 -8.87
C ILE A 142 7.47 -10.10 -8.00
N LEU A 143 7.11 -11.29 -8.45
CA LEU A 143 7.33 -12.54 -7.71
C LEU A 143 8.81 -12.91 -7.59
N ASP A 144 9.65 -12.42 -8.52
CA ASP A 144 11.08 -12.67 -8.55
C ASP A 144 11.90 -11.62 -7.77
N GLU A 145 11.23 -10.58 -7.24
CA GLU A 145 11.91 -9.56 -6.43
C GLU A 145 12.52 -10.17 -5.17
N MET A 146 13.79 -9.84 -4.96
CA MET A 146 14.52 -10.27 -3.76
C MET A 146 14.21 -9.34 -2.59
N VAL A 147 13.59 -9.88 -1.56
CA VAL A 147 13.07 -9.13 -0.42
C VAL A 147 13.64 -9.71 0.87
N PRO A 148 14.19 -8.88 1.78
CA PRO A 148 14.72 -9.36 3.05
C PRO A 148 13.58 -9.68 4.04
N PHE A 149 13.85 -10.58 4.98
CA PHE A 149 13.03 -10.73 6.19
C PHE A 149 13.45 -9.72 7.25
N ASP A 150 12.46 -9.15 7.95
CA ASP A 150 12.65 -8.20 9.06
C ASP A 150 13.66 -7.07 8.74
N ASN A 151 13.66 -6.62 7.48
CA ASN A 151 14.59 -5.62 6.96
C ASN A 151 16.10 -5.97 7.18
N GLN A 152 16.44 -7.25 7.30
CA GLN A 152 17.82 -7.69 7.57
C GLN A 152 18.54 -8.02 6.26
N THR A 153 19.59 -7.27 5.96
CA THR A 153 20.45 -7.53 4.79
C THR A 153 21.06 -8.93 4.88
N GLY A 154 21.01 -9.68 3.77
CA GLY A 154 21.54 -11.04 3.67
C GLY A 154 20.49 -12.12 3.96
N SER A 155 19.23 -11.75 4.24
CA SER A 155 18.11 -12.66 4.42
C SER A 155 17.15 -12.72 3.21
N GLU A 156 17.55 -12.10 2.09
CA GLU A 156 16.70 -11.94 0.92
C GLU A 156 16.31 -13.28 0.29
N VAL A 157 15.01 -13.44 0.07
CA VAL A 157 14.43 -14.49 -0.77
C VAL A 157 13.48 -13.84 -1.77
N THR A 158 12.98 -14.61 -2.73
CA THR A 158 11.99 -14.05 -3.68
C THR A 158 10.69 -13.71 -2.98
N LEU A 159 9.97 -12.71 -3.50
CA LEU A 159 8.62 -12.41 -3.00
C LEU A 159 7.71 -13.65 -3.05
N PHE A 160 7.87 -14.48 -4.07
CA PHE A 160 7.10 -15.74 -4.16
C PHE A 160 7.34 -16.64 -2.94
N GLU A 161 8.57 -16.71 -2.44
CA GLU A 161 8.90 -17.48 -1.22
C GLU A 161 8.25 -16.85 0.01
N HIS A 162 8.23 -15.53 0.13
CA HIS A 162 7.47 -14.82 1.17
C HIS A 162 5.99 -15.22 1.20
N LEU A 163 5.36 -15.31 0.01
CA LEU A 163 3.95 -15.71 -0.08
C LEU A 163 3.72 -17.16 0.33
N LYS A 164 4.63 -18.07 -0.02
CA LYS A 164 4.56 -19.49 0.40
C LYS A 164 4.67 -19.62 1.91
N ILE A 165 5.67 -18.97 2.50
CA ILE A 165 5.88 -18.97 3.95
C ILE A 165 4.68 -18.35 4.67
N SER A 166 4.05 -17.32 4.10
CA SER A 166 2.80 -16.77 4.63
C SER A 166 1.66 -17.79 4.70
N MET A 167 1.56 -18.66 3.68
CA MET A 167 0.55 -19.74 3.67
C MET A 167 0.87 -20.85 4.68
N ASP A 168 2.14 -21.14 4.86
CA ASP A 168 2.57 -22.21 5.79
C ASP A 168 2.45 -21.77 7.26
N HIS A 169 2.44 -20.46 7.53
CA HIS A 169 2.31 -19.88 8.88
C HIS A 169 0.90 -19.95 9.45
N VAL A 170 -0.13 -19.93 8.59
CA VAL A 170 -1.55 -19.87 8.97
C VAL A 170 -2.16 -21.26 9.06
#